data_fcbe515e31bb4e11bb15f72c01686476
#
_entry.id   fcbe515e31bb4e11bb15f72c01686476
#
_cell.length_a   1.000
_cell.length_b   1.000
_cell.length_c   1.000
_cell.angle_alpha   90.00
_cell.angle_beta   90.00
_cell.angle_gamma   90.00
#
_symmetry.space_group_name_H-M   'P 1'
#
loop_
_entity.id
_entity.type
_entity.pdbx_description
1 polymer ?
#
loop_
_entity_poly.entity_id
_entity_poly.type
_entity_poly.pdbx_seq_one_letter_code
_entity_poly.pdbx_strand_id
1 'polypeptide(L)'
;MKSKNRSISKPVAPPKVVTNDAENLSARNISFVVQGQIQPETYTFLQALRRNFPEAELVLSTWRGKYDPCFRRITDKMIYCKDPGAVVCSYYREVVQWNNLNRQLVTTMAGLNAASRPFVAKVRTDFTLENSTLLSFWNRYPKRQSDALLFRHRIIVPSLYSRVYSDQPTALPIPFHPSDMFAFGRKDDMRRFFGSCPLLTEKELGNWPPRYPNRVPYPSCRWRWAPEQAIFYYAAKSKFPGLRFDDWTSFNKEILTVSKKLLMNNFIFVNPCQIGLFSYKHRDALRGANLHGDWPGLITNSYFEDWYKASLDSDLVVHSKNKGTAAERYELHKERMLYPLKKMLRSLGWFAEPFACLWYGAKNIYKR
;
A
#
# COMPACT_ATOMS: atom_id res chain seq x y z
N MET A 1 -52.01 20.98 7.38
CA MET A 1 -50.83 21.05 6.46
C MET A 1 -49.76 21.90 7.13
N LYS A 2 -48.69 21.28 7.68
CA LYS A 2 -47.53 22.00 8.21
C LYS A 2 -46.39 21.84 7.25
N SER A 3 -46.01 22.93 6.61
CA SER A 3 -44.85 23.04 5.71
C SER A 3 -43.57 22.78 6.51
N LYS A 4 -42.84 21.69 6.21
CA LYS A 4 -41.51 21.46 6.74
C LYS A 4 -40.53 22.36 5.97
N ASN A 5 -40.08 23.44 6.61
CA ASN A 5 -38.94 24.21 6.17
C ASN A 5 -37.72 23.31 6.05
N ARG A 6 -37.28 22.98 4.84
CA ARG A 6 -35.94 22.42 4.56
C ARG A 6 -34.93 23.53 4.84
N SER A 7 -34.19 23.40 5.94
CA SER A 7 -33.00 24.24 6.14
C SER A 7 -32.01 23.98 5.00
N ILE A 8 -31.82 24.96 4.15
CA ILE A 8 -30.77 24.98 3.15
C ILE A 8 -29.44 25.04 3.90
N SER A 9 -28.72 23.93 3.99
CA SER A 9 -27.37 23.90 4.55
C SER A 9 -26.50 24.89 3.78
N LYS A 10 -25.87 25.82 4.50
CA LYS A 10 -24.89 26.77 3.91
C LYS A 10 -23.83 25.97 3.13
N PRO A 11 -23.41 26.42 1.94
CA PRO A 11 -22.35 25.77 1.19
C PRO A 11 -21.07 25.72 2.08
N VAL A 12 -20.55 24.52 2.28
CA VAL A 12 -19.29 24.32 3.00
C VAL A 12 -18.18 24.97 2.18
N ALA A 13 -17.45 25.89 2.79
CA ALA A 13 -16.33 26.54 2.13
C ALA A 13 -15.32 25.47 1.59
N PRO A 14 -14.74 25.66 0.41
CA PRO A 14 -13.77 24.73 -0.13
C PRO A 14 -12.58 24.56 0.84
N PRO A 15 -12.01 23.34 0.97
CA PRO A 15 -10.91 23.09 1.87
C PRO A 15 -9.70 23.93 1.49
N LYS A 16 -9.07 24.55 2.49
CA LYS A 16 -7.86 25.35 2.30
C LYS A 16 -6.72 24.47 1.80
N VAL A 17 -6.07 24.86 0.72
CA VAL A 17 -4.82 24.24 0.25
C VAL A 17 -3.67 24.78 1.09
N VAL A 18 -2.81 23.87 1.58
CA VAL A 18 -1.57 24.17 2.29
C VAL A 18 -0.38 23.62 1.51
N THR A 19 0.76 24.25 1.66
CA THR A 19 2.02 23.84 1.03
C THR A 19 2.99 23.42 2.12
N ASN A 20 3.64 22.27 1.97
CA ASN A 20 4.71 21.87 2.87
C ASN A 20 6.00 22.64 2.51
N ASP A 21 6.77 22.98 3.52
CA ASP A 21 8.11 23.52 3.33
C ASP A 21 9.02 22.47 2.71
N ALA A 22 9.93 22.91 1.84
CA ALA A 22 10.96 22.05 1.27
C ALA A 22 11.95 21.66 2.37
N GLU A 23 12.23 20.37 2.50
CA GLU A 23 13.24 19.85 3.43
C GLU A 23 14.45 19.34 2.66
N ASN A 24 15.64 19.63 3.19
CA ASN A 24 16.87 19.10 2.60
C ASN A 24 16.99 17.61 2.91
N LEU A 25 16.91 16.79 1.86
CA LEU A 25 17.00 15.35 1.92
C LEU A 25 18.33 14.86 1.32
N SER A 26 19.11 14.15 2.12
CA SER A 26 20.31 13.46 1.69
C SER A 26 20.36 12.03 2.26
N ALA A 27 21.19 11.17 1.69
CA ALA A 27 21.35 9.80 2.18
C ALA A 27 21.75 9.75 3.67
N ARG A 28 22.54 10.72 4.16
CA ARG A 28 22.96 10.84 5.58
C ARG A 28 21.78 10.96 6.54
N ASN A 29 20.66 11.49 6.06
CA ASN A 29 19.47 11.72 6.88
C ASN A 29 18.48 10.56 6.87
N ILE A 30 18.84 9.42 6.23
CA ILE A 30 17.95 8.28 6.02
C ILE A 30 18.39 7.08 6.83
N SER A 31 17.43 6.41 7.49
CA SER A 31 17.57 5.04 7.99
C SER A 31 16.75 4.11 7.08
N PHE A 32 17.39 3.09 6.52
CA PHE A 32 16.69 1.97 5.89
C PHE A 32 16.33 0.94 6.95
N VAL A 33 15.06 0.78 7.23
CA VAL A 33 14.51 -0.28 8.08
C VAL A 33 14.15 -1.47 7.21
N VAL A 34 15.08 -2.40 7.08
CA VAL A 34 14.87 -3.67 6.38
C VAL A 34 14.22 -4.65 7.36
N GLN A 35 12.97 -5.05 7.09
CA GLN A 35 12.16 -5.75 8.06
C GLN A 35 11.56 -7.06 7.53
N GLY A 36 11.43 -8.05 8.42
CA GLY A 36 10.78 -9.34 8.16
C GLY A 36 11.72 -10.53 8.34
N GLN A 37 11.27 -11.69 7.87
CA GLN A 37 12.09 -12.90 7.87
C GLN A 37 13.22 -12.77 6.86
N ILE A 38 14.45 -13.14 7.27
CA ILE A 38 15.59 -13.20 6.37
C ILE A 38 15.32 -14.23 5.27
N GLN A 39 15.55 -13.83 4.03
CA GLN A 39 15.43 -14.63 2.80
C GLN A 39 16.82 -14.86 2.21
N PRO A 40 17.00 -15.83 1.30
CA PRO A 40 18.31 -16.08 0.66
C PRO A 40 18.92 -14.83 0.03
N GLU A 41 18.10 -13.99 -0.59
CA GLU A 41 18.52 -12.75 -1.27
C GLU A 41 18.77 -11.56 -0.34
N THR A 42 18.39 -11.64 0.94
CA THR A 42 18.41 -10.48 1.87
C THR A 42 19.82 -9.87 1.98
N TYR A 43 20.87 -10.69 2.04
CA TYR A 43 22.23 -10.19 2.14
C TYR A 43 22.64 -9.38 0.89
N THR A 44 22.39 -9.92 -0.29
CA THR A 44 22.64 -9.24 -1.58
C THR A 44 21.86 -7.93 -1.67
N PHE A 45 20.64 -7.91 -1.17
CA PHE A 45 19.80 -6.71 -1.16
C PHE A 45 20.32 -5.64 -0.18
N LEU A 46 20.83 -6.04 0.97
CA LEU A 46 21.52 -5.11 1.90
C LEU A 46 22.81 -4.55 1.28
N GLN A 47 23.57 -5.36 0.53
CA GLN A 47 24.73 -4.88 -0.21
C GLN A 47 24.35 -3.84 -1.26
N ALA A 48 23.24 -4.06 -1.99
CA ALA A 48 22.75 -3.08 -2.97
C ALA A 48 22.33 -1.76 -2.29
N LEU A 49 21.63 -1.82 -1.16
CA LEU A 49 21.28 -0.62 -0.38
C LEU A 49 22.54 0.12 0.11
N ARG A 50 23.52 -0.58 0.66
CA ARG A 50 24.77 0.03 1.14
C ARG A 50 25.54 0.69 0.00
N ARG A 51 25.58 0.07 -1.18
CA ARG A 51 26.23 0.63 -2.37
C ARG A 51 25.54 1.89 -2.89
N ASN A 52 24.20 1.86 -2.96
CA ASN A 52 23.41 2.96 -3.53
C ASN A 52 23.19 4.12 -2.53
N PHE A 53 23.29 3.82 -1.24
CA PHE A 53 23.12 4.79 -0.14
C PHE A 53 24.22 4.59 0.92
N PRO A 54 25.50 4.88 0.60
CA PRO A 54 26.64 4.53 1.46
C PRO A 54 26.59 5.21 2.83
N GLU A 55 26.02 6.41 2.94
CA GLU A 55 25.94 7.18 4.16
C GLU A 55 24.65 6.95 4.97
N ALA A 56 23.71 6.16 4.44
CA ALA A 56 22.46 5.86 5.13
C ALA A 56 22.68 4.84 6.26
N GLU A 57 21.88 4.96 7.30
CA GLU A 57 21.82 3.95 8.37
C GLU A 57 21.03 2.72 7.88
N LEU A 58 21.60 1.52 8.01
CA LEU A 58 20.91 0.25 7.74
C LEU A 58 20.52 -0.44 9.05
N VAL A 59 19.22 -0.57 9.28
CA VAL A 59 18.64 -1.26 10.45
C VAL A 59 17.94 -2.52 9.96
N LEU A 60 18.47 -3.70 10.31
CA LEU A 60 17.81 -4.98 10.03
C LEU A 60 16.95 -5.38 11.22
N SER A 61 15.62 -5.45 11.02
CA SER A 61 14.66 -5.87 12.04
C SER A 61 14.04 -7.21 11.65
N THR A 62 14.36 -8.26 12.40
CA THR A 62 14.02 -9.65 12.06
C THR A 62 13.63 -10.47 13.29
N TRP A 63 13.36 -11.74 13.13
CA TRP A 63 13.00 -12.65 14.21
C TRP A 63 14.22 -13.09 15.01
N ARG A 64 14.00 -13.49 16.26
CA ARG A 64 15.05 -14.17 17.04
C ARG A 64 15.48 -15.47 16.35
N GLY A 65 16.77 -15.69 16.23
CA GLY A 65 17.34 -16.86 15.58
C GLY A 65 18.86 -16.77 15.46
N LYS A 66 19.47 -17.81 14.91
CA LYS A 66 20.88 -17.82 14.55
C LYS A 66 21.01 -17.35 13.11
N TYR A 67 21.77 -16.30 12.88
CA TYR A 67 22.01 -15.74 11.55
C TYR A 67 23.49 -15.63 11.28
N ASP A 68 23.86 -15.68 10.00
CA ASP A 68 25.22 -15.51 9.56
C ASP A 68 25.79 -14.17 10.06
N PRO A 69 27.01 -14.15 10.66
CA PRO A 69 27.67 -12.93 11.11
C PRO A 69 27.84 -11.85 10.02
N CYS A 70 27.77 -12.23 8.75
CA CYS A 70 27.82 -11.27 7.62
C CYS A 70 26.77 -10.16 7.72
N PHE A 71 25.56 -10.46 8.24
CA PHE A 71 24.52 -9.46 8.44
C PHE A 71 24.95 -8.37 9.43
N ARG A 72 25.68 -8.72 10.49
CA ARG A 72 26.21 -7.76 11.47
C ARG A 72 27.29 -6.85 10.89
N ARG A 73 28.01 -7.31 9.86
CA ARG A 73 29.07 -6.51 9.22
C ARG A 73 28.51 -5.47 8.25
N ILE A 74 27.34 -5.74 7.65
CA ILE A 74 26.75 -4.86 6.65
C ILE A 74 25.71 -3.89 7.21
N THR A 75 25.11 -4.20 8.36
CA THR A 75 24.08 -3.38 9.01
C THR A 75 24.67 -2.57 10.16
N ASP A 76 24.15 -1.36 10.38
CA ASP A 76 24.52 -0.54 11.52
C ASP A 76 23.82 -1.01 12.81
N LYS A 77 22.62 -1.58 12.67
CA LYS A 77 21.84 -2.15 13.78
C LYS A 77 21.11 -3.42 13.38
N MET A 78 21.07 -4.40 14.27
CA MET A 78 20.24 -5.59 14.16
C MET A 78 19.28 -5.67 15.35
N ILE A 79 17.99 -5.75 15.05
CA ILE A 79 16.91 -5.84 16.03
C ILE A 79 16.24 -7.21 15.92
N TYR A 80 16.21 -7.93 17.03
CA TYR A 80 15.63 -9.27 17.11
C TYR A 80 14.26 -9.21 17.79
N CYS A 81 13.21 -9.51 17.06
CA CYS A 81 11.85 -9.50 17.54
C CYS A 81 11.40 -10.91 17.94
N LYS A 82 10.49 -10.99 18.90
CA LYS A 82 9.72 -12.22 19.16
C LYS A 82 8.63 -12.30 18.09
N ASP A 83 8.52 -13.44 17.40
CA ASP A 83 7.46 -13.66 16.40
C ASP A 83 6.08 -13.72 17.10
N PRO A 84 5.13 -12.83 16.77
CA PRO A 84 3.79 -12.87 17.33
C PRO A 84 2.93 -14.00 16.74
N GLY A 85 3.43 -14.71 15.73
CA GLY A 85 2.66 -15.65 14.94
C GLY A 85 1.85 -14.97 13.82
N ALA A 86 1.43 -15.77 12.85
CA ALA A 86 0.44 -15.36 11.88
C ALA A 86 -0.96 -15.48 12.47
N VAL A 87 -1.88 -14.60 12.07
CA VAL A 87 -3.28 -14.66 12.48
C VAL A 87 -4.02 -15.59 11.52
N VAL A 88 -4.75 -16.58 12.05
CA VAL A 88 -5.65 -17.40 11.26
C VAL A 88 -6.86 -16.56 10.89
N CYS A 89 -7.12 -16.39 9.60
CA CYS A 89 -8.17 -15.48 9.14
C CYS A 89 -9.39 -16.18 8.60
N SER A 90 -9.25 -17.37 8.03
CA SER A 90 -10.38 -18.16 7.55
C SER A 90 -9.99 -19.60 7.26
N TYR A 91 -11.03 -20.43 7.21
CA TYR A 91 -10.97 -21.77 6.67
C TYR A 91 -11.87 -21.80 5.43
N TYR A 92 -11.27 -21.99 4.27
CA TYR A 92 -12.01 -22.12 3.02
C TYR A 92 -11.65 -23.43 2.35
N ARG A 93 -12.64 -24.31 2.17
CA ARG A 93 -12.44 -25.66 1.61
C ARG A 93 -11.25 -26.39 2.26
N GLU A 94 -11.22 -26.41 3.59
CA GLU A 94 -10.16 -27.05 4.41
C GLU A 94 -8.78 -26.35 4.33
N VAL A 95 -8.66 -25.27 3.58
CA VAL A 95 -7.42 -24.48 3.50
C VAL A 95 -7.42 -23.37 4.54
N VAL A 96 -6.44 -23.39 5.41
CA VAL A 96 -6.23 -22.34 6.41
C VAL A 96 -5.65 -21.11 5.72
N GLN A 97 -6.30 -19.98 5.91
CA GLN A 97 -5.81 -18.68 5.43
C GLN A 97 -5.09 -17.93 6.57
N TRP A 98 -3.87 -17.49 6.30
CA TRP A 98 -3.02 -16.84 7.26
C TRP A 98 -2.82 -15.36 6.88
N ASN A 99 -2.84 -14.48 7.88
CA ASN A 99 -2.48 -13.07 7.72
C ASN A 99 -1.24 -12.74 8.55
N ASN A 100 -0.24 -12.15 7.91
CA ASN A 100 1.03 -11.79 8.53
C ASN A 100 1.10 -10.31 8.97
N LEU A 101 -0.03 -9.60 9.09
CA LEU A 101 -0.08 -8.20 9.50
C LEU A 101 0.69 -7.96 10.81
N ASN A 102 0.41 -8.76 11.85
CA ASN A 102 1.06 -8.60 13.16
C ASN A 102 2.58 -8.79 13.05
N ARG A 103 3.04 -9.77 12.29
CA ARG A 103 4.46 -9.99 12.00
C ARG A 103 5.09 -8.77 11.36
N GLN A 104 4.41 -8.19 10.37
CA GLN A 104 4.88 -6.98 9.71
C GLN A 104 4.92 -5.80 10.65
N LEU A 105 3.87 -5.57 11.45
CA LEU A 105 3.83 -4.46 12.41
C LEU A 105 4.94 -4.58 13.46
N VAL A 106 5.14 -5.75 14.05
CA VAL A 106 6.17 -5.96 15.08
C VAL A 106 7.57 -5.63 14.55
N THR A 107 7.95 -6.18 13.41
CA THR A 107 9.29 -5.92 12.85
C THR A 107 9.42 -4.50 12.30
N THR A 108 8.39 -3.93 11.70
CA THR A 108 8.41 -2.54 11.23
C THR A 108 8.58 -1.59 12.41
N MET A 109 7.76 -1.70 13.46
CA MET A 109 7.80 -0.77 14.59
C MET A 109 9.09 -0.90 15.40
N ALA A 110 9.63 -2.10 15.59
CA ALA A 110 10.92 -2.30 16.24
C ALA A 110 12.04 -1.61 15.46
N GLY A 111 12.07 -1.75 14.14
CA GLY A 111 13.03 -1.07 13.28
C GLY A 111 12.86 0.45 13.27
N LEU A 112 11.63 0.96 13.17
CA LEU A 112 11.33 2.40 13.21
C LEU A 112 11.76 3.04 14.55
N ASN A 113 11.60 2.32 15.66
CA ASN A 113 12.04 2.78 16.98
C ASN A 113 13.56 2.83 17.10
N ALA A 114 14.25 1.86 16.50
CA ALA A 114 15.71 1.78 16.51
C ALA A 114 16.40 2.74 15.51
N ALA A 115 15.71 3.15 14.47
CA ALA A 115 16.21 4.09 13.47
C ALA A 115 16.59 5.43 14.12
N SER A 116 17.77 6.00 13.80
CA SER A 116 18.26 7.24 14.40
C SER A 116 18.05 8.47 13.51
N ARG A 117 17.81 8.30 12.23
CA ARG A 117 17.72 9.41 11.26
C ARG A 117 16.30 9.99 11.16
N PRO A 118 16.16 11.26 10.74
CA PRO A 118 14.85 11.92 10.63
C PRO A 118 13.95 11.36 9.53
N PHE A 119 14.52 10.73 8.50
CA PHE A 119 13.80 10.05 7.44
C PHE A 119 13.98 8.55 7.51
N VAL A 120 12.95 7.81 7.19
CA VAL A 120 13.01 6.35 7.19
C VAL A 120 12.42 5.78 5.90
N ALA A 121 13.17 4.85 5.30
CA ALA A 121 12.68 3.95 4.27
C ALA A 121 12.40 2.58 4.91
N LYS A 122 11.15 2.18 5.00
CA LYS A 122 10.76 0.82 5.38
C LYS A 122 10.80 -0.06 4.13
N VAL A 123 11.59 -1.12 4.20
CA VAL A 123 11.80 -2.09 3.10
C VAL A 123 11.61 -3.49 3.66
N ARG A 124 10.97 -4.39 2.93
CA ARG A 124 10.93 -5.81 3.31
C ARG A 124 12.25 -6.50 2.97
N THR A 125 12.59 -7.56 3.69
CA THR A 125 13.80 -8.37 3.46
C THR A 125 13.89 -9.00 2.07
N ASP A 126 12.77 -9.11 1.36
CA ASP A 126 12.66 -9.62 -0.01
C ASP A 126 12.59 -8.50 -1.09
N PHE A 127 12.95 -7.24 -0.72
CA PHE A 127 13.03 -6.08 -1.62
C PHE A 127 14.34 -5.31 -1.44
N THR A 128 14.75 -4.61 -2.51
CA THR A 128 15.85 -3.64 -2.50
C THR A 128 15.55 -2.43 -3.38
N LEU A 129 16.41 -1.41 -3.29
CA LEU A 129 16.46 -0.29 -4.22
C LEU A 129 17.74 -0.37 -5.06
N GLU A 130 17.61 -0.38 -6.38
CA GLU A 130 18.73 -0.49 -7.32
C GLU A 130 19.40 0.87 -7.63
N ASN A 131 18.77 1.98 -7.21
CA ASN A 131 19.28 3.33 -7.41
C ASN A 131 18.76 4.30 -6.34
N SER A 132 19.20 5.56 -6.38
CA SER A 132 18.85 6.61 -5.40
C SER A 132 17.79 7.60 -5.88
N THR A 133 17.09 7.33 -6.99
CA THR A 133 16.09 8.25 -7.57
C THR A 133 14.90 8.52 -6.66
N LEU A 134 14.67 7.67 -5.64
CA LEU A 134 13.68 7.90 -4.58
C LEU A 134 13.74 9.33 -4.03
N LEU A 135 14.95 9.90 -3.87
CA LEU A 135 15.15 11.20 -3.23
C LEU A 135 14.52 12.34 -4.03
N SER A 136 14.42 12.21 -5.36
CA SER A 136 13.85 13.24 -6.23
C SER A 136 12.33 13.42 -6.09
N PHE A 137 11.65 12.48 -5.43
CA PHE A 137 10.19 12.55 -5.24
C PHE A 137 9.77 13.29 -3.96
N TRP A 138 10.69 13.53 -3.01
CA TRP A 138 10.34 14.01 -1.68
C TRP A 138 9.60 15.35 -1.67
N ASN A 139 10.13 16.36 -2.35
CA ASN A 139 9.54 17.71 -2.37
C ASN A 139 8.68 17.99 -3.61
N ARG A 140 8.41 16.97 -4.44
CA ARG A 140 7.81 17.18 -5.77
C ARG A 140 6.34 17.58 -5.72
N TYR A 141 5.60 17.20 -4.68
CA TYR A 141 4.16 17.42 -4.57
C TYR A 141 3.80 18.10 -3.25
N PRO A 142 4.11 19.39 -3.08
CA PRO A 142 4.00 20.06 -1.76
C PRO A 142 2.56 20.43 -1.38
N LYS A 143 1.65 20.70 -2.34
CA LYS A 143 0.29 21.20 -2.08
C LYS A 143 -0.63 20.11 -1.55
N ARG A 144 -1.42 20.41 -0.49
CA ARG A 144 -2.31 19.45 0.18
C ARG A 144 -3.58 20.15 0.70
N GLN A 145 -4.68 19.43 0.84
CA GLN A 145 -5.90 19.90 1.49
C GLN A 145 -5.78 19.79 3.02
N SER A 146 -5.96 20.92 3.73
CA SER A 146 -5.73 21.00 5.18
C SER A 146 -6.61 20.08 6.02
N ASP A 147 -7.83 19.81 5.58
CA ASP A 147 -8.81 18.96 6.25
C ASP A 147 -8.60 17.46 6.02
N ALA A 148 -7.63 17.08 5.16
CA ALA A 148 -7.31 15.71 4.82
C ALA A 148 -5.94 15.23 5.34
N LEU A 149 -5.25 16.05 6.14
CA LEU A 149 -3.90 15.74 6.61
C LEU A 149 -3.93 14.72 7.76
N LEU A 150 -3.31 13.56 7.57
CA LEU A 150 -3.03 12.59 8.62
C LEU A 150 -1.60 12.73 9.12
N PHE A 151 -0.68 12.98 8.22
CA PHE A 151 0.75 13.09 8.44
C PHE A 151 1.22 14.52 8.20
N ARG A 152 2.35 14.90 8.81
CA ARG A 152 2.96 16.19 8.57
C ARG A 152 3.43 16.33 7.13
N HIS A 153 4.04 15.27 6.56
CA HIS A 153 4.45 15.18 5.16
C HIS A 153 3.82 13.96 4.49
N ARG A 154 3.80 13.95 3.15
CA ARG A 154 3.38 12.75 2.41
C ARG A 154 4.39 11.63 2.61
N ILE A 155 3.88 10.41 2.65
CA ILE A 155 4.68 9.19 2.63
C ILE A 155 4.74 8.70 1.18
N ILE A 156 5.93 8.39 0.67
CA ILE A 156 6.12 7.80 -0.66
C ILE A 156 5.86 6.30 -0.54
N VAL A 157 4.97 5.78 -1.38
CA VAL A 157 4.64 4.35 -1.49
C VAL A 157 4.62 3.92 -2.95
N PRO A 158 4.93 2.66 -3.28
CA PRO A 158 4.88 2.20 -4.66
C PRO A 158 3.44 1.95 -5.11
N SER A 159 3.22 2.03 -6.42
CA SER A 159 1.98 1.56 -7.06
C SER A 159 1.76 0.06 -6.88
N LEU A 160 2.82 -0.72 -6.62
CA LEU A 160 2.75 -2.13 -6.28
C LEU A 160 1.83 -2.35 -5.08
N TYR A 161 0.67 -2.97 -5.31
CA TYR A 161 -0.41 -3.20 -4.34
C TYR A 161 -1.07 -1.92 -3.78
N SER A 162 -0.81 -0.73 -4.33
CA SER A 162 -1.67 0.44 -4.08
C SER A 162 -2.90 0.38 -4.97
N ARG A 163 -4.11 0.32 -4.38
CA ARG A 163 -5.32 -0.05 -5.15
C ARG A 163 -6.51 0.85 -4.90
N VAL A 164 -7.31 1.02 -5.95
CA VAL A 164 -8.69 1.54 -5.88
C VAL A 164 -9.72 0.46 -6.17
N TYR A 165 -9.31 -0.59 -6.91
CA TYR A 165 -10.16 -1.75 -7.23
C TYR A 165 -9.34 -3.04 -7.10
N SER A 166 -10.02 -4.15 -6.83
CA SER A 166 -9.42 -5.47 -6.90
C SER A 166 -9.06 -5.82 -8.36
N ASP A 167 -8.02 -6.62 -8.53
CA ASP A 167 -7.65 -7.24 -9.81
C ASP A 167 -8.42 -8.53 -10.08
N GLN A 168 -9.38 -8.85 -9.24
CA GLN A 168 -10.22 -10.03 -9.37
C GLN A 168 -11.35 -9.82 -10.39
N PRO A 169 -11.98 -10.91 -10.88
CA PRO A 169 -13.01 -10.82 -11.91
C PRO A 169 -14.07 -9.77 -11.63
N THR A 170 -14.41 -9.56 -10.36
CA THR A 170 -15.48 -8.66 -9.94
C THR A 170 -15.09 -7.19 -9.87
N ALA A 171 -13.80 -6.83 -9.93
CA ALA A 171 -13.31 -5.45 -9.85
C ALA A 171 -13.96 -4.62 -8.73
N LEU A 172 -14.06 -5.17 -7.52
CA LEU A 172 -14.67 -4.50 -6.37
C LEU A 172 -13.84 -3.28 -5.93
N PRO A 173 -14.48 -2.18 -5.51
CA PRO A 173 -13.77 -1.07 -4.89
C PRO A 173 -13.02 -1.52 -3.64
N ILE A 174 -11.78 -1.04 -3.48
CA ILE A 174 -10.94 -1.31 -2.31
C ILE A 174 -10.53 0.04 -1.70
N PRO A 175 -11.27 0.54 -0.71
CA PRO A 175 -10.89 1.77 -0.01
C PRO A 175 -9.70 1.54 0.92
N PHE A 176 -8.99 2.63 1.26
CA PHE A 176 -7.88 2.64 2.23
C PHE A 176 -6.74 1.68 1.93
N HIS A 177 -6.33 1.53 0.66
CA HIS A 177 -5.36 0.52 0.26
C HIS A 177 -4.08 1.11 -0.38
N PRO A 178 -3.24 1.87 0.40
CA PRO A 178 -1.89 2.20 -0.04
C PRO A 178 -0.99 0.99 0.15
N SER A 179 0.03 0.83 -0.68
CA SER A 179 1.02 -0.24 -0.50
C SER A 179 1.71 -0.19 0.86
N ASP A 180 1.97 -1.35 1.42
CA ASP A 180 2.77 -1.54 2.63
C ASP A 180 4.11 -2.24 2.38
N MET A 181 4.40 -2.60 1.11
CA MET A 181 5.63 -3.31 0.73
C MET A 181 6.88 -2.48 0.93
N PHE A 182 6.79 -1.22 0.56
CA PHE A 182 7.79 -0.18 0.74
C PHE A 182 7.09 1.11 1.17
N ALA A 183 7.73 1.88 2.05
CA ALA A 183 7.27 3.22 2.40
C ALA A 183 8.46 4.10 2.79
N PHE A 184 8.45 5.37 2.38
CA PHE A 184 9.49 6.33 2.73
C PHE A 184 8.86 7.64 3.19
N GLY A 185 9.35 8.19 4.29
CA GLY A 185 8.87 9.45 4.84
C GLY A 185 9.61 9.90 6.09
N ARG A 186 9.12 10.97 6.72
CA ARG A 186 9.58 11.39 8.05
C ARG A 186 9.34 10.28 9.06
N LYS A 187 10.31 10.05 9.93
CA LYS A 187 10.25 8.99 10.96
C LYS A 187 8.96 9.06 11.79
N ASP A 188 8.53 10.26 12.19
CA ASP A 188 7.32 10.45 13.00
C ASP A 188 6.05 10.12 12.21
N ASP A 189 5.98 10.51 10.93
CA ASP A 189 4.87 10.17 10.05
C ASP A 189 4.81 8.66 9.79
N MET A 190 5.97 8.02 9.59
CA MET A 190 6.09 6.56 9.44
C MET A 190 5.66 5.82 10.71
N ARG A 191 6.07 6.29 11.88
CA ARG A 191 5.64 5.74 13.18
C ARG A 191 4.13 5.89 13.36
N ARG A 192 3.56 7.02 12.96
CA ARG A 192 2.11 7.22 12.99
C ARG A 192 1.39 6.30 12.02
N PHE A 193 1.90 6.14 10.81
CA PHE A 193 1.29 5.28 9.79
C PHE A 193 1.20 3.82 10.24
N PHE A 194 2.32 3.21 10.65
CA PHE A 194 2.36 1.81 11.06
C PHE A 194 1.94 1.59 12.53
N GLY A 195 2.26 2.51 13.42
CA GLY A 195 2.03 2.37 14.86
C GLY A 195 0.60 2.67 15.31
N SER A 196 -0.24 3.26 14.46
CA SER A 196 -1.67 3.46 14.78
C SER A 196 -2.47 2.16 14.70
N CYS A 197 -2.00 1.16 13.96
CA CYS A 197 -2.64 -0.14 13.88
C CYS A 197 -2.18 -1.01 15.05
N PRO A 198 -3.08 -1.46 15.93
CA PRO A 198 -2.73 -2.40 16.98
C PRO A 198 -2.43 -3.79 16.41
N LEU A 199 -1.85 -4.67 17.20
CA LEU A 199 -1.82 -6.09 16.87
C LEU A 199 -3.25 -6.64 16.92
N LEU A 200 -3.69 -7.22 15.81
CA LEU A 200 -5.07 -7.68 15.67
C LEU A 200 -5.17 -9.17 15.99
N THR A 201 -6.25 -9.52 16.68
CA THR A 201 -6.60 -10.91 16.99
C THR A 201 -7.30 -11.59 15.82
N GLU A 202 -7.46 -12.91 15.89
CA GLU A 202 -8.25 -13.66 14.93
C GLU A 202 -9.70 -13.14 14.83
N LYS A 203 -10.30 -12.75 15.96
CA LYS A 203 -11.64 -12.16 16.00
C LYS A 203 -11.74 -10.83 15.25
N GLU A 204 -10.69 -10.03 15.28
CA GLU A 204 -10.68 -8.69 14.68
C GLU A 204 -10.33 -8.73 13.19
N LEU A 205 -9.41 -9.60 12.79
CA LEU A 205 -8.91 -9.67 11.42
C LEU A 205 -9.47 -10.88 10.65
N GLY A 206 -10.01 -11.84 11.38
CA GLY A 206 -10.34 -13.14 10.85
C GLY A 206 -11.60 -13.18 10.04
N ASN A 207 -11.97 -14.43 9.79
CA ASN A 207 -13.05 -14.81 8.93
C ASN A 207 -14.37 -14.10 9.29
N TRP A 208 -14.95 -13.55 8.30
CA TRP A 208 -16.28 -13.05 8.29
C TRP A 208 -17.17 -14.05 7.57
N PRO A 209 -17.75 -15.02 8.30
CA PRO A 209 -18.46 -16.10 7.67
C PRO A 209 -19.69 -15.57 6.92
N PRO A 210 -20.36 -16.46 6.33
CA PRO A 210 -21.25 -16.56 5.21
C PRO A 210 -22.02 -15.30 4.80
N ARG A 211 -22.01 -14.23 5.58
CA ARG A 211 -22.74 -13.02 5.21
C ARG A 211 -22.16 -12.26 3.99
N TYR A 212 -20.90 -12.62 3.56
CA TYR A 212 -20.24 -11.99 2.39
C TYR A 212 -19.75 -12.98 1.32
N PRO A 213 -20.33 -14.15 1.10
CA PRO A 213 -19.77 -15.12 0.17
C PRO A 213 -19.60 -14.56 -1.24
N ASN A 214 -20.47 -13.63 -1.66
CA ASN A 214 -20.56 -13.12 -3.02
C ASN A 214 -19.85 -11.77 -3.22
N ARG A 215 -19.30 -11.17 -2.16
CA ARG A 215 -18.70 -9.84 -2.22
C ARG A 215 -17.22 -9.84 -1.86
N VAL A 216 -16.65 -11.00 -1.56
CA VAL A 216 -15.25 -11.11 -1.21
C VAL A 216 -14.41 -11.05 -2.48
N PRO A 217 -13.51 -10.06 -2.65
CA PRO A 217 -12.71 -9.89 -3.86
C PRO A 217 -11.79 -11.07 -4.14
N TYR A 218 -11.42 -11.81 -3.08
CA TYR A 218 -10.67 -13.07 -3.18
C TYR A 218 -11.52 -14.19 -2.57
N PRO A 219 -12.20 -15.01 -3.37
CA PRO A 219 -13.08 -16.06 -2.85
C PRO A 219 -12.40 -17.04 -1.88
N SER A 220 -11.08 -17.21 -2.03
CA SER A 220 -10.26 -18.04 -1.14
C SER A 220 -9.77 -17.31 0.10
N CYS A 221 -10.01 -16.00 0.24
CA CYS A 221 -9.48 -15.19 1.31
C CYS A 221 -10.60 -14.35 1.92
N ARG A 222 -10.97 -14.68 3.14
CA ARG A 222 -12.09 -14.04 3.85
C ARG A 222 -11.60 -13.21 5.02
N TRP A 223 -10.57 -12.39 4.79
CA TRP A 223 -10.11 -11.42 5.78
C TRP A 223 -11.11 -10.29 5.93
N ARG A 224 -11.17 -9.75 7.11
CA ARG A 224 -11.92 -8.52 7.36
C ARG A 224 -11.32 -7.35 6.58
N TRP A 225 -9.99 -7.22 6.62
CA TRP A 225 -9.23 -6.22 5.86
C TRP A 225 -7.96 -6.85 5.29
N ALA A 226 -7.50 -6.38 4.15
CA ALA A 226 -6.12 -6.58 3.73
C ALA A 226 -5.16 -5.87 4.70
N PRO A 227 -3.92 -6.33 4.86
CA PRO A 227 -2.93 -5.66 5.72
C PRO A 227 -2.82 -4.16 5.44
N GLU A 228 -2.73 -3.78 4.19
CA GLU A 228 -2.66 -2.40 3.69
C GLU A 228 -3.85 -1.57 4.15
N GLN A 229 -5.05 -2.15 4.07
CA GLN A 229 -6.29 -1.48 4.51
C GLN A 229 -6.32 -1.29 6.02
N ALA A 230 -5.97 -2.33 6.80
CA ALA A 230 -5.98 -2.25 8.25
C ALA A 230 -5.01 -1.16 8.73
N ILE A 231 -3.78 -1.15 8.25
CA ILE A 231 -2.75 -0.18 8.62
C ILE A 231 -3.26 1.25 8.37
N PHE A 232 -3.74 1.51 7.15
CA PHE A 232 -4.13 2.87 6.80
C PHE A 232 -5.48 3.29 7.42
N TYR A 233 -6.44 2.38 7.55
CA TYR A 233 -7.70 2.66 8.23
C TYR A 233 -7.49 3.06 9.70
N TYR A 234 -6.65 2.33 10.44
CA TYR A 234 -6.35 2.69 11.83
C TYR A 234 -5.62 4.03 11.94
N ALA A 235 -4.69 4.33 11.02
CA ALA A 235 -4.06 5.64 10.96
C ALA A 235 -5.08 6.76 10.66
N ALA A 236 -6.02 6.54 9.75
CA ALA A 236 -7.09 7.49 9.46
C ALA A 236 -8.04 7.65 10.65
N LYS A 237 -8.47 6.56 11.27
CA LYS A 237 -9.37 6.54 12.41
C LYS A 237 -8.80 7.25 13.64
N SER A 238 -7.48 7.22 13.83
CA SER A 238 -6.83 7.92 14.95
C SER A 238 -7.06 9.44 14.90
N LYS A 239 -7.28 10.01 13.71
CA LYS A 239 -7.59 11.44 13.51
C LYS A 239 -9.08 11.71 13.27
N PHE A 240 -9.78 10.75 12.66
CA PHE A 240 -11.20 10.81 12.36
C PHE A 240 -11.97 9.71 13.12
N PRO A 241 -12.21 9.86 14.43
CA PRO A 241 -12.80 8.79 15.26
C PRO A 241 -14.17 8.32 14.77
N GLY A 242 -14.93 9.19 14.09
CA GLY A 242 -16.21 8.88 13.48
C GLY A 242 -16.13 8.03 12.20
N LEU A 243 -14.91 7.83 11.64
CA LEU A 243 -14.74 7.03 10.44
C LEU A 243 -15.14 5.57 10.70
N ARG A 244 -16.07 5.05 9.89
CA ARG A 244 -16.56 3.67 9.96
C ARG A 244 -16.17 2.93 8.70
N PHE A 245 -15.41 1.84 8.84
CA PHE A 245 -15.05 0.91 7.79
C PHE A 245 -14.94 -0.47 8.41
N ASP A 246 -16.05 -1.19 8.44
CA ASP A 246 -16.16 -2.41 9.21
C ASP A 246 -15.41 -3.59 8.58
N ASP A 247 -15.44 -3.68 7.26
CA ASP A 247 -14.69 -4.65 6.47
C ASP A 247 -14.57 -4.14 5.02
N TRP A 248 -13.75 -4.78 4.22
CA TRP A 248 -13.49 -4.34 2.86
C TRP A 248 -14.66 -4.44 1.87
N THR A 249 -15.76 -5.04 2.27
CA THR A 249 -17.03 -5.02 1.53
C THR A 249 -17.95 -3.90 1.96
N SER A 250 -17.64 -3.22 3.06
CA SER A 250 -18.44 -2.13 3.64
C SER A 250 -18.08 -0.80 2.98
N PHE A 251 -18.26 -0.68 1.66
CA PHE A 251 -18.00 0.56 0.93
C PHE A 251 -19.30 1.15 0.37
N ASN A 252 -19.40 2.46 0.46
CA ASN A 252 -20.40 3.29 -0.18
C ASN A 252 -19.72 4.50 -0.82
N LYS A 253 -20.47 5.38 -1.46
CA LYS A 253 -19.93 6.58 -2.12
C LYS A 253 -19.14 7.48 -1.17
N GLU A 254 -19.60 7.62 0.05
CA GLU A 254 -18.97 8.46 1.09
C GLU A 254 -17.60 7.88 1.49
N ILE A 255 -17.55 6.60 1.87
CA ILE A 255 -16.30 5.91 2.23
C ILE A 255 -15.28 5.96 1.10
N LEU A 256 -15.71 5.73 -0.15
CA LEU A 256 -14.82 5.80 -1.31
C LEU A 256 -14.27 7.22 -1.53
N THR A 257 -15.12 8.24 -1.35
CA THR A 257 -14.71 9.65 -1.46
C THR A 257 -13.71 10.03 -0.38
N VAL A 258 -13.98 9.67 0.88
CA VAL A 258 -13.08 9.90 2.00
C VAL A 258 -11.76 9.16 1.82
N SER A 259 -11.82 7.89 1.45
CA SER A 259 -10.62 7.09 1.19
C SER A 259 -9.74 7.72 0.12
N LYS A 260 -10.32 8.07 -1.04
CA LYS A 260 -9.58 8.74 -2.12
C LYS A 260 -8.95 10.03 -1.65
N LYS A 261 -9.71 10.89 -0.96
CA LYS A 261 -9.22 12.16 -0.42
C LYS A 261 -8.04 11.96 0.52
N LEU A 262 -8.13 11.01 1.45
CA LEU A 262 -7.06 10.73 2.42
C LEU A 262 -5.83 10.12 1.74
N LEU A 263 -6.00 9.17 0.82
CA LEU A 263 -4.89 8.58 0.05
C LEU A 263 -4.11 9.66 -0.70
N MET A 264 -4.80 10.49 -1.46
CA MET A 264 -4.18 11.48 -2.34
C MET A 264 -3.53 12.65 -1.58
N ASN A 265 -3.94 12.94 -0.35
CA ASN A 265 -3.34 13.99 0.47
C ASN A 265 -2.20 13.51 1.39
N ASN A 266 -2.08 12.22 1.63
CA ASN A 266 -1.10 11.68 2.59
C ASN A 266 -0.02 10.80 1.98
N PHE A 267 -0.15 10.45 0.69
CA PHE A 267 0.84 9.65 -0.01
C PHE A 267 1.28 10.31 -1.32
N ILE A 268 2.48 9.92 -1.77
CA ILE A 268 2.97 10.05 -3.13
C ILE A 268 3.05 8.64 -3.68
N PHE A 269 2.35 8.37 -4.76
CA PHE A 269 2.39 7.07 -5.42
C PHE A 269 3.40 7.11 -6.55
N VAL A 270 4.37 6.20 -6.52
CA VAL A 270 5.43 6.09 -7.53
C VAL A 270 5.43 4.68 -8.13
N ASN A 271 5.79 4.57 -9.40
CA ASN A 271 5.94 3.23 -9.96
C ASN A 271 7.28 2.62 -9.49
N PRO A 272 7.36 1.31 -9.24
CA PRO A 272 8.56 0.66 -8.73
C PRO A 272 9.83 1.00 -9.54
N CYS A 273 9.74 1.03 -10.88
CA CYS A 273 10.87 1.37 -11.74
C CYS A 273 11.38 2.82 -11.55
N GLN A 274 10.52 3.75 -11.15
CA GLN A 274 10.91 5.15 -10.92
C GLN A 274 11.81 5.33 -9.70
N ILE A 275 11.78 4.38 -8.77
CA ILE A 275 12.59 4.41 -7.55
C ILE A 275 13.57 3.22 -7.46
N GLY A 276 13.68 2.43 -8.54
CA GLY A 276 14.52 1.24 -8.57
C GLY A 276 14.11 0.15 -7.58
N LEU A 277 12.83 0.06 -7.22
CA LEU A 277 12.33 -0.97 -6.31
C LEU A 277 12.30 -2.33 -7.01
N PHE A 278 13.01 -3.29 -6.46
CA PHE A 278 13.20 -4.61 -7.03
C PHE A 278 12.94 -5.73 -6.02
N SER A 279 12.45 -6.89 -6.52
CA SER A 279 12.27 -8.15 -5.79
C SER A 279 12.20 -9.31 -6.75
N TYR A 280 12.90 -10.40 -6.48
CA TYR A 280 12.78 -11.64 -7.27
C TYR A 280 11.42 -12.29 -7.10
N LYS A 281 10.94 -12.35 -5.87
CA LYS A 281 9.67 -12.99 -5.52
C LYS A 281 8.45 -12.30 -6.15
N HIS A 282 8.49 -10.98 -6.28
CA HIS A 282 7.36 -10.17 -6.75
C HIS A 282 7.53 -9.66 -8.18
N ARG A 283 8.37 -10.29 -8.99
CA ARG A 283 8.72 -9.84 -10.35
C ARG A 283 7.50 -9.57 -11.23
N ASP A 284 6.53 -10.48 -11.27
CA ASP A 284 5.33 -10.31 -12.11
C ASP A 284 4.44 -9.15 -11.63
N ALA A 285 4.28 -9.00 -10.31
CA ALA A 285 3.53 -7.90 -9.72
C ALA A 285 4.23 -6.56 -9.96
N LEU A 286 5.57 -6.51 -9.90
CA LEU A 286 6.37 -5.33 -10.23
C LEU A 286 6.21 -4.94 -11.70
N ARG A 287 6.17 -5.89 -12.63
CA ARG A 287 5.92 -5.61 -14.07
C ARG A 287 4.58 -4.90 -14.24
N GLY A 288 3.50 -5.42 -13.63
CA GLY A 288 2.19 -4.78 -13.68
C GLY A 288 2.18 -3.38 -13.07
N ALA A 289 2.85 -3.20 -11.93
CA ALA A 289 2.92 -1.92 -11.23
C ALA A 289 3.83 -0.87 -11.90
N ASN A 290 4.71 -1.29 -12.82
CA ASN A 290 5.57 -0.41 -13.60
C ASN A 290 4.88 0.17 -14.84
N LEU A 291 3.71 -0.35 -15.21
CA LEU A 291 2.95 0.19 -16.33
C LEU A 291 2.39 1.57 -15.98
N HIS A 292 2.81 2.55 -16.76
CA HIS A 292 2.46 3.94 -16.51
C HIS A 292 1.00 4.22 -16.86
N GLY A 293 0.27 4.67 -15.88
CA GLY A 293 -0.96 5.43 -16.06
C GLY A 293 -2.23 4.66 -16.25
N ASP A 294 -2.19 3.42 -16.61
CA ASP A 294 -3.39 2.79 -17.14
C ASP A 294 -3.66 1.37 -16.64
N TRP A 295 -2.91 0.90 -15.63
CA TRP A 295 -3.20 -0.42 -15.08
C TRP A 295 -4.50 -0.38 -14.27
N PRO A 296 -5.54 -1.11 -14.68
CA PRO A 296 -6.84 -1.07 -14.01
C PRO A 296 -6.72 -1.47 -12.53
N GLY A 297 -7.24 -0.61 -11.68
CA GLY A 297 -7.32 -0.86 -10.25
C GLY A 297 -6.11 -0.44 -9.42
N LEU A 298 -4.94 -0.18 -10.01
CA LEU A 298 -3.78 0.34 -9.30
C LEU A 298 -3.79 1.87 -9.22
N ILE A 299 -3.17 2.40 -8.15
CA ILE A 299 -2.85 3.82 -8.03
C ILE A 299 -1.43 4.00 -8.55
N THR A 300 -1.30 4.19 -9.86
CA THR A 300 -0.01 4.46 -10.50
C THR A 300 0.43 5.90 -10.29
N ASN A 301 1.70 6.20 -10.58
CA ASN A 301 2.20 7.58 -10.47
C ASN A 301 1.38 8.54 -11.35
N SER A 302 1.07 8.18 -12.60
CA SER A 302 0.28 9.05 -13.47
C SER A 302 -1.16 9.22 -12.99
N TYR A 303 -1.81 8.18 -12.42
CA TYR A 303 -3.12 8.34 -11.79
C TYR A 303 -3.06 9.36 -10.64
N PHE A 304 -2.01 9.30 -9.83
CA PHE A 304 -1.78 10.26 -8.76
C PHE A 304 -1.51 11.68 -9.30
N GLU A 305 -0.66 11.83 -10.32
CA GLU A 305 -0.34 13.13 -10.94
C GLU A 305 -1.57 13.78 -11.60
N ASP A 306 -2.37 13.00 -12.32
CA ASP A 306 -3.62 13.50 -12.93
C ASP A 306 -4.58 14.02 -11.85
N TRP A 307 -4.72 13.29 -10.74
CA TRP A 307 -5.54 13.74 -9.63
C TRP A 307 -4.95 14.97 -8.93
N TYR A 308 -3.64 14.99 -8.68
CA TYR A 308 -2.93 16.10 -8.04
C TYR A 308 -3.07 17.38 -8.87
N LYS A 309 -2.85 17.29 -10.17
CA LYS A 309 -3.03 18.40 -11.11
C LYS A 309 -4.46 18.93 -11.10
N ALA A 310 -5.44 18.05 -11.21
CA ALA A 310 -6.84 18.46 -11.26
C ALA A 310 -7.35 19.09 -9.95
N SER A 311 -6.80 18.73 -8.80
CA SER A 311 -7.35 19.09 -7.49
C SER A 311 -6.52 20.07 -6.67
N LEU A 312 -5.22 20.18 -6.93
CA LEU A 312 -4.29 20.91 -6.07
C LEU A 312 -3.34 21.84 -6.84
N ASP A 313 -2.93 21.49 -8.05
CA ASP A 313 -1.89 22.20 -8.77
C ASP A 313 -2.05 22.10 -10.28
N SER A 314 -2.87 22.99 -10.86
CA SER A 314 -3.16 23.03 -12.31
C SER A 314 -1.89 23.21 -13.16
N ASP A 315 -0.85 23.82 -12.58
CA ASP A 315 0.38 24.15 -13.29
C ASP A 315 1.40 23.00 -13.29
N LEU A 316 1.10 21.89 -12.58
CA LEU A 316 1.98 20.73 -12.56
C LEU A 316 2.24 20.23 -13.98
N VAL A 317 3.53 20.23 -14.35
CA VAL A 317 3.97 19.56 -15.59
C VAL A 317 4.04 18.06 -15.34
N VAL A 318 3.07 17.34 -15.90
CA VAL A 318 3.04 15.88 -15.83
C VAL A 318 4.08 15.33 -16.81
N HIS A 319 4.98 14.49 -16.31
CA HIS A 319 6.02 13.89 -17.15
C HIS A 319 5.38 12.94 -18.17
N SER A 320 5.97 12.89 -19.37
CA SER A 320 5.47 12.03 -20.44
C SER A 320 5.32 10.59 -19.96
N LYS A 321 4.15 10.00 -20.20
CA LYS A 321 3.86 8.60 -19.88
C LYS A 321 4.89 7.71 -20.57
N ASN A 322 5.66 6.96 -19.83
CA ASN A 322 6.54 5.95 -20.40
C ASN A 322 5.66 4.89 -21.07
N LYS A 323 5.87 4.65 -22.36
CA LYS A 323 4.99 3.76 -23.13
C LYS A 323 5.18 2.27 -22.80
N GLY A 324 6.15 1.92 -21.96
CA GLY A 324 6.48 0.53 -21.66
C GLY A 324 6.99 -0.27 -22.88
N THR A 325 7.35 -1.51 -22.65
CA THR A 325 7.71 -2.46 -23.72
C THR A 325 6.48 -2.92 -24.50
N ALA A 326 6.68 -3.55 -25.66
CA ALA A 326 5.57 -4.12 -26.45
C ALA A 326 4.79 -5.18 -25.67
N ALA A 327 5.50 -6.02 -24.90
CA ALA A 327 4.87 -7.05 -24.04
C ALA A 327 4.02 -6.41 -22.93
N GLU A 328 4.51 -5.37 -22.28
CA GLU A 328 3.78 -4.64 -21.24
C GLU A 328 2.53 -3.96 -21.82
N ARG A 329 2.64 -3.36 -23.01
CA ARG A 329 1.47 -2.77 -23.70
C ARG A 329 0.44 -3.83 -24.07
N TYR A 330 0.85 -5.02 -24.48
CA TYR A 330 -0.06 -6.13 -24.76
C TYR A 330 -0.80 -6.58 -23.51
N GLU A 331 -0.10 -6.79 -22.38
CA GLU A 331 -0.74 -7.16 -21.11
C GLU A 331 -1.71 -6.07 -20.62
N LEU A 332 -1.33 -4.81 -20.74
CA LEU A 332 -2.20 -3.69 -20.43
C LEU A 332 -3.47 -3.68 -21.28
N HIS A 333 -3.32 -3.89 -22.60
CA HIS A 333 -4.46 -3.95 -23.53
C HIS A 333 -5.40 -5.09 -23.14
N LYS A 334 -4.86 -6.27 -22.88
CA LYS A 334 -5.61 -7.45 -22.43
C LYS A 334 -6.38 -7.17 -21.12
N GLU A 335 -5.75 -6.57 -20.12
CA GLU A 335 -6.41 -6.20 -18.86
C GLU A 335 -7.51 -5.15 -19.07
N ARG A 336 -7.28 -4.16 -19.94
CA ARG A 336 -8.30 -3.16 -20.32
C ARG A 336 -9.52 -3.81 -20.98
N MET A 337 -9.29 -4.76 -21.87
CA MET A 337 -10.38 -5.52 -22.52
C MET A 337 -11.18 -6.34 -21.51
N LEU A 338 -10.50 -6.95 -20.53
CA LEU A 338 -11.14 -7.78 -19.50
C LEU A 338 -11.84 -6.95 -18.41
N TYR A 339 -11.42 -5.69 -18.19
CA TYR A 339 -11.93 -4.87 -17.10
C TYR A 339 -13.45 -4.60 -17.18
N PRO A 340 -14.04 -4.25 -18.34
CA PRO A 340 -15.50 -4.12 -18.47
C PRO A 340 -16.23 -5.42 -18.15
N LEU A 341 -15.69 -6.57 -18.61
CA LEU A 341 -16.26 -7.88 -18.29
C LEU A 341 -16.22 -8.17 -16.80
N LYS A 342 -15.09 -7.90 -16.14
CA LYS A 342 -14.95 -8.00 -14.69
C LYS A 342 -15.98 -7.11 -13.97
N LYS A 343 -16.21 -5.92 -14.50
CA LYS A 343 -17.18 -4.95 -13.98
C LYS A 343 -18.63 -5.41 -14.16
N MET A 344 -18.95 -6.00 -15.31
CA MET A 344 -20.26 -6.59 -15.59
C MET A 344 -20.54 -7.79 -14.69
N LEU A 345 -19.57 -8.71 -14.53
CA LEU A 345 -19.70 -9.84 -13.62
C LEU A 345 -19.99 -9.42 -12.18
N ARG A 346 -19.46 -8.24 -11.75
CA ARG A 346 -19.79 -7.65 -10.46
C ARG A 346 -21.27 -7.32 -10.29
N SER A 347 -21.92 -6.83 -11.37
CA SER A 347 -23.33 -6.46 -11.29
C SER A 347 -24.26 -7.68 -11.18
N LEU A 348 -23.77 -8.86 -11.56
CA LEU A 348 -24.51 -10.12 -11.45
C LEU A 348 -24.53 -10.71 -10.02
N GLY A 349 -23.79 -10.07 -9.06
CA GLY A 349 -23.83 -10.47 -7.65
C GLY A 349 -23.39 -11.92 -7.41
N TRP A 350 -24.24 -12.68 -6.72
CA TRP A 350 -23.95 -14.09 -6.36
C TRP A 350 -23.82 -15.04 -7.57
N PHE A 351 -24.40 -14.72 -8.72
CA PHE A 351 -24.20 -15.49 -9.96
C PHE A 351 -22.75 -15.44 -10.47
N ALA A 352 -21.95 -14.46 -10.05
CA ALA A 352 -20.55 -14.36 -10.46
C ALA A 352 -19.61 -15.30 -9.65
N GLU A 353 -20.04 -15.84 -8.52
CA GLU A 353 -19.20 -16.70 -7.66
C GLU A 353 -18.72 -17.98 -8.36
N PRO A 354 -19.57 -18.76 -9.07
CA PRO A 354 -19.13 -19.91 -9.82
C PRO A 354 -18.09 -19.58 -10.91
N PHE A 355 -18.28 -18.46 -11.60
CA PHE A 355 -17.33 -17.99 -12.61
C PHE A 355 -16.01 -17.49 -12.00
N ALA A 356 -16.06 -16.86 -10.84
CA ALA A 356 -14.86 -16.48 -10.10
C ALA A 356 -14.09 -17.73 -9.64
N CYS A 357 -14.76 -18.76 -9.16
CA CYS A 357 -14.15 -20.04 -8.77
C CYS A 357 -13.52 -20.77 -9.96
N LEU A 358 -14.18 -20.80 -11.13
CA LEU A 358 -13.66 -21.38 -12.36
C LEU A 358 -12.40 -20.61 -12.84
N TRP A 359 -12.44 -19.29 -12.82
CA TRP A 359 -11.30 -18.45 -13.19
C TRP A 359 -10.09 -18.67 -12.26
N TYR A 360 -10.32 -18.83 -10.97
CA TYR A 360 -9.26 -19.14 -10.01
C TYR A 360 -8.72 -20.56 -10.18
N GLY A 361 -9.59 -21.52 -10.44
CA GLY A 361 -9.22 -22.90 -10.73
C GLY A 361 -8.31 -22.97 -11.96
N ALA A 362 -8.70 -22.30 -13.06
CA ALA A 362 -7.90 -22.23 -14.28
C ALA A 362 -6.53 -21.56 -14.07
N LYS A 363 -6.46 -20.42 -13.35
CA LYS A 363 -5.16 -19.76 -13.05
C LYS A 363 -4.23 -20.61 -12.18
N ASN A 364 -4.74 -21.45 -11.31
CA ASN A 364 -3.92 -22.31 -10.46
C ASN A 364 -3.46 -23.59 -11.17
N ILE A 365 -4.16 -24.05 -12.19
CA ILE A 365 -3.73 -25.17 -13.04
C ILE A 365 -2.54 -24.77 -13.92
N TYR A 366 -2.49 -23.53 -14.39
CA TYR A 366 -1.35 -23.00 -15.19
C TYR A 366 -0.11 -22.58 -14.36
N LYS A 367 -0.18 -22.63 -13.03
CA LYS A 367 0.96 -22.32 -12.12
C LYS A 367 1.57 -23.56 -11.46
N ARG A 368 1.10 -24.75 -11.78
CA ARG A 368 1.78 -26.02 -11.51
C ARG A 368 2.51 -26.45 -12.79
#